data_3403c5953c0c232c7a0b0be9ac5274d4
#
_entry.id   3403c5953c0c232c7a0b0be9ac5274d4
#
_cell.length_a   1.000
_cell.length_b   1.000
_cell.length_c   1.000
_cell.angle_alpha   90.00
_cell.angle_beta   90.00
_cell.angle_gamma   90.00
#
_symmetry.space_group_name_H-M   'P 1'
#
loop_
_entity.id
_entity.type
_entity.pdbx_description
1 polymer ?
#
loop_
_entity_poly.entity_id
_entity_poly.type
_entity_poly.pdbx_seq_one_letter_code
_entity_poly.pdbx_strand_id
1 'polypeptide(L)'
;MSPWPPARPVPLCVLRPGREPRVEHGHDPALFVEIGSLTKVLTGTALVRMAAAGLLDVDDPVERWLPAAPACGITLRHLMDHTSGLPRLPPGIGGASRDPYAPFTDEALTGMLPRLDRLAAHPPGRHTAYSNFGYAVLGAALVAAAGRAYGELLRAHVLEPLGVAGEVTVAPPAGRSLRARGRFGRTLAGWTMDGAVLPAGGLWATPRALASVVSGLLVERRLGEPATAWQRADRLLWHNGATRHASAFAGARTDSGDWVLVHRLGGRPEDTDRLGAALLTENRSPAEEAPPYGDR
;
A
#
# COMPACT_ATOMS: atom_id res chain seq x y z
N MET A 1 6.19 -29.80 22.12
CA MET A 1 7.42 -29.18 21.57
C MET A 1 7.29 -29.19 20.06
N SER A 2 7.31 -28.02 19.41
CA SER A 2 7.16 -27.90 17.94
C SER A 2 8.37 -28.52 17.23
N PRO A 3 8.19 -29.39 16.22
CA PRO A 3 9.29 -30.06 15.51
C PRO A 3 10.01 -29.13 14.50
N TRP A 4 9.64 -27.88 14.40
CA TRP A 4 10.26 -26.92 13.47
C TRP A 4 11.37 -26.13 14.14
N PRO A 5 12.54 -25.99 13.49
CA PRO A 5 13.59 -25.13 14.00
C PRO A 5 13.04 -23.70 14.16
N PRO A 6 13.51 -22.96 15.19
CA PRO A 6 13.09 -21.58 15.39
C PRO A 6 13.33 -20.78 14.09
N ALA A 7 12.35 -19.97 13.69
CA ALA A 7 12.46 -19.12 12.52
C ALA A 7 13.73 -18.28 12.62
N ARG A 8 14.53 -18.23 11.55
CA ARG A 8 15.75 -17.40 11.55
C ARG A 8 15.38 -15.96 11.82
N PRO A 9 16.14 -15.27 12.71
CA PRO A 9 15.93 -13.88 12.94
C PRO A 9 16.07 -13.09 11.63
N VAL A 10 15.13 -12.21 11.35
CA VAL A 10 15.08 -11.38 10.13
C VAL A 10 15.18 -9.91 10.49
N PRO A 11 15.75 -9.06 9.61
CA PRO A 11 15.76 -7.62 9.83
C PRO A 11 14.36 -7.09 10.10
N LEU A 12 14.18 -6.41 11.23
CA LEU A 12 12.91 -5.87 11.71
C LEU A 12 13.07 -4.41 12.11
N CYS A 13 12.10 -3.60 11.74
CA CYS A 13 11.94 -2.24 12.23
C CYS A 13 10.51 -2.05 12.72
N VAL A 14 10.36 -1.50 13.93
CA VAL A 14 9.07 -1.09 14.51
C VAL A 14 9.17 0.35 14.96
N LEU A 15 8.26 1.19 14.48
CA LEU A 15 8.14 2.59 14.87
C LEU A 15 6.76 2.84 15.49
N ARG A 16 6.74 3.62 16.57
CA ARG A 16 5.54 3.98 17.35
C ARG A 16 5.67 5.42 17.88
N PRO A 17 4.57 6.12 18.15
CA PRO A 17 4.62 7.47 18.72
C PRO A 17 5.30 7.49 20.09
N GLY A 18 6.17 8.48 20.31
CA GLY A 18 6.82 8.70 21.61
C GLY A 18 7.73 7.56 22.07
N ARG A 19 8.13 6.64 21.21
CA ARG A 19 9.01 5.53 21.53
C ARG A 19 10.24 5.51 20.65
N GLU A 20 11.38 5.08 21.21
CA GLU A 20 12.57 4.82 20.42
C GLU A 20 12.31 3.72 19.36
N PRO A 21 12.87 3.86 18.16
CA PRO A 21 12.78 2.84 17.12
C PRO A 21 13.30 1.48 17.61
N ARG A 22 12.49 0.43 17.53
CA ARG A 22 12.94 -0.94 17.73
C ARG A 22 13.50 -1.46 16.41
N VAL A 23 14.81 -1.62 16.34
CA VAL A 23 15.54 -2.06 15.15
C VAL A 23 16.34 -3.31 15.49
N GLU A 24 16.15 -4.37 14.72
CA GLU A 24 16.77 -5.67 14.96
C GLU A 24 17.42 -6.24 13.69
N HIS A 25 18.43 -7.07 13.89
CA HIS A 25 19.08 -7.88 12.87
C HIS A 25 19.57 -7.10 11.63
N GLY A 26 20.07 -5.87 11.87
CA GLY A 26 20.66 -5.04 10.81
C GLY A 26 19.63 -4.34 9.92
N HIS A 27 18.40 -4.17 10.37
CA HIS A 27 17.48 -3.23 9.75
C HIS A 27 17.97 -1.78 9.97
N ASP A 28 17.61 -0.88 9.05
CA ASP A 28 17.93 0.56 9.20
C ASP A 28 16.71 1.39 8.76
N PRO A 29 16.10 2.19 9.66
CA PRO A 29 14.92 3.00 9.36
C PRO A 29 15.21 4.21 8.45
N ALA A 30 16.49 4.51 8.14
CA ALA A 30 16.89 5.58 7.23
C ALA A 30 17.20 5.09 5.80
N LEU A 31 17.21 3.79 5.56
CA LEU A 31 17.37 3.21 4.23
C LEU A 31 16.02 2.91 3.58
N PHE A 32 15.99 3.03 2.26
CA PHE A 32 14.79 2.70 1.47
C PHE A 32 14.52 1.20 1.48
N VAL A 33 13.28 0.83 1.69
CA VAL A 33 12.79 -0.54 1.68
C VAL A 33 11.57 -0.65 0.75
N GLU A 34 11.32 -1.85 0.23
CA GLU A 34 10.10 -2.13 -0.54
C GLU A 34 8.89 -2.10 0.39
N ILE A 35 7.87 -1.30 0.06
CA ILE A 35 6.69 -1.15 0.91
C ILE A 35 5.49 -1.97 0.43
N GLY A 36 5.60 -2.60 -0.74
CA GLY A 36 4.54 -3.41 -1.31
C GLY A 36 3.22 -2.66 -1.38
N SER A 37 2.15 -3.33 -1.02
CA SER A 37 0.78 -2.78 -1.15
C SER A 37 0.48 -1.55 -0.29
N LEU A 38 1.37 -1.12 0.64
CA LEU A 38 1.26 0.21 1.24
C LEU A 38 1.34 1.33 0.19
N THR A 39 1.89 1.06 -1.00
CA THR A 39 1.79 1.95 -2.16
C THR A 39 0.36 2.39 -2.46
N LYS A 40 -0.62 1.50 -2.26
CA LYS A 40 -2.02 1.77 -2.58
C LYS A 40 -2.61 2.91 -1.76
N VAL A 41 -2.21 3.05 -0.50
CA VAL A 41 -2.73 4.15 0.33
C VAL A 41 -2.25 5.50 -0.18
N LEU A 42 -1.04 5.56 -0.75
CA LEU A 42 -0.51 6.77 -1.39
C LEU A 42 -1.21 7.04 -2.72
N THR A 43 -1.45 6.01 -3.54
CA THR A 43 -2.20 6.10 -4.81
C THR A 43 -3.64 6.57 -4.56
N GLY A 44 -4.34 5.98 -3.58
CA GLY A 44 -5.70 6.39 -3.21
C GLY A 44 -5.75 7.81 -2.64
N THR A 45 -4.75 8.19 -1.83
CA THR A 45 -4.62 9.57 -1.34
C THR A 45 -4.41 10.54 -2.50
N ALA A 46 -3.59 10.18 -3.52
CA ALA A 46 -3.40 11.00 -4.70
C ALA A 46 -4.71 11.20 -5.46
N LEU A 47 -5.53 10.16 -5.65
CA LEU A 47 -6.86 10.28 -6.26
C LEU A 47 -7.71 11.32 -5.51
N VAL A 48 -7.84 11.20 -4.20
CA VAL A 48 -8.66 12.11 -3.37
C VAL A 48 -8.12 13.54 -3.43
N ARG A 49 -6.79 13.72 -3.41
CA ARG A 49 -6.16 15.04 -3.48
C ARG A 49 -6.31 15.70 -4.86
N MET A 50 -6.19 14.94 -5.92
CA MET A 50 -6.42 15.43 -7.29
C MET A 50 -7.88 15.81 -7.50
N ALA A 51 -8.82 15.04 -6.94
CA ALA A 51 -10.24 15.37 -6.96
C ALA A 51 -10.51 16.68 -6.18
N ALA A 52 -9.96 16.83 -4.99
CA ALA A 52 -10.06 18.06 -4.21
C ALA A 52 -9.44 19.28 -4.92
N ALA A 53 -8.47 19.08 -5.80
CA ALA A 53 -7.88 20.11 -6.65
C ALA A 53 -8.68 20.38 -7.95
N GLY A 54 -9.79 19.67 -8.19
CA GLY A 54 -10.64 19.85 -9.37
C GLY A 54 -10.03 19.28 -10.68
N LEU A 55 -9.00 18.43 -10.60
CA LEU A 55 -8.36 17.83 -11.76
C LEU A 55 -9.17 16.67 -12.35
N LEU A 56 -9.96 16.00 -11.53
CA LEU A 56 -10.82 14.86 -11.85
C LEU A 56 -11.94 14.76 -10.80
N ASP A 57 -12.89 13.83 -11.02
CA ASP A 57 -13.84 13.39 -9.99
C ASP A 57 -13.53 11.93 -9.61
N VAL A 58 -13.67 11.59 -8.33
CA VAL A 58 -13.48 10.20 -7.88
C VAL A 58 -14.48 9.24 -8.52
N ASP A 59 -15.64 9.74 -8.94
CA ASP A 59 -16.68 8.99 -9.65
C ASP A 59 -16.58 9.11 -11.17
N ASP A 60 -15.53 9.75 -11.71
CA ASP A 60 -15.29 9.73 -13.16
C ASP A 60 -15.21 8.29 -13.67
N PRO A 61 -15.89 8.00 -14.78
CA PRO A 61 -15.73 6.72 -15.46
C PRO A 61 -14.31 6.60 -16.03
N VAL A 62 -13.73 5.41 -15.98
CA VAL A 62 -12.35 5.16 -16.40
C VAL A 62 -12.10 5.56 -17.87
N GLU A 63 -13.10 5.43 -18.72
CA GLU A 63 -13.06 5.78 -20.16
C GLU A 63 -12.93 7.29 -20.42
N ARG A 64 -13.13 8.13 -19.41
CA ARG A 64 -12.84 9.56 -19.52
C ARG A 64 -11.33 9.83 -19.63
N TRP A 65 -10.52 8.99 -19.03
CA TRP A 65 -9.08 9.19 -18.90
C TRP A 65 -8.26 8.20 -19.73
N LEU A 66 -8.81 7.03 -20.01
CA LEU A 66 -8.11 5.93 -20.67
C LEU A 66 -8.93 5.42 -21.86
N PRO A 67 -8.29 4.83 -22.90
CA PRO A 67 -8.98 4.20 -24.02
C PRO A 67 -9.61 2.85 -23.57
N ALA A 68 -10.50 2.92 -22.58
CA ALA A 68 -11.23 1.76 -22.06
C ALA A 68 -12.49 1.47 -22.88
N ALA A 69 -13.08 0.28 -22.67
CA ALA A 69 -14.35 -0.07 -23.30
C ALA A 69 -15.43 0.96 -22.95
N PRO A 70 -16.18 1.47 -23.95
CA PRO A 70 -17.27 2.41 -23.68
C PRO A 70 -18.29 1.83 -22.70
N ALA A 71 -18.71 2.63 -21.73
CA ALA A 71 -19.71 2.25 -20.73
C ALA A 71 -19.38 0.97 -19.96
N CYS A 72 -18.08 0.74 -19.68
CA CYS A 72 -17.67 -0.40 -18.84
C CYS A 72 -18.17 -0.31 -17.38
N GLY A 73 -18.67 0.86 -16.97
CA GLY A 73 -19.26 1.11 -15.67
C GLY A 73 -18.24 1.19 -14.51
N ILE A 74 -16.95 1.09 -14.80
CA ILE A 74 -15.90 1.19 -13.80
C ILE A 74 -15.55 2.67 -13.58
N THR A 75 -15.63 3.14 -12.33
CA THR A 75 -15.18 4.47 -11.92
C THR A 75 -13.83 4.42 -11.19
N LEU A 76 -13.16 5.58 -11.03
CA LEU A 76 -11.90 5.66 -10.26
C LEU A 76 -12.12 5.23 -8.80
N ARG A 77 -13.28 5.53 -8.22
CA ARG A 77 -13.70 5.04 -6.90
C ARG A 77 -13.75 3.51 -6.85
N HIS A 78 -14.37 2.87 -7.83
CA HIS A 78 -14.44 1.40 -7.89
C HIS A 78 -13.05 0.76 -7.92
N LEU A 79 -12.08 1.39 -8.60
CA LEU A 79 -10.70 0.91 -8.64
C LEU A 79 -10.02 1.06 -7.27
N MET A 80 -10.16 2.21 -6.62
CA MET A 80 -9.60 2.49 -5.29
C MET A 80 -10.18 1.57 -4.23
N ASP A 81 -11.50 1.36 -4.23
CA ASP A 81 -12.23 0.60 -3.21
C ASP A 81 -12.24 -0.92 -3.47
N HIS A 82 -11.52 -1.37 -4.50
CA HIS A 82 -11.51 -2.78 -4.91
C HIS A 82 -12.89 -3.35 -5.29
N THR A 83 -13.78 -2.51 -5.78
CA THR A 83 -15.14 -2.88 -6.21
C THR A 83 -15.34 -2.84 -7.72
N SER A 84 -14.26 -2.74 -8.49
CA SER A 84 -14.32 -2.68 -9.95
C SER A 84 -14.72 -4.00 -10.65
N GLY A 85 -14.70 -5.11 -9.93
CA GLY A 85 -14.88 -6.45 -10.50
C GLY A 85 -13.63 -7.00 -11.21
N LEU A 86 -12.58 -6.21 -11.37
CA LEU A 86 -11.34 -6.66 -12.01
C LEU A 86 -10.61 -7.71 -11.17
N PRO A 87 -10.00 -8.74 -11.78
CA PRO A 87 -9.30 -9.78 -11.06
C PRO A 87 -8.10 -9.25 -10.29
N ARG A 88 -7.60 -10.05 -9.34
CA ARG A 88 -6.41 -9.71 -8.54
C ARG A 88 -5.19 -9.36 -9.40
N LEU A 89 -4.94 -10.14 -10.43
CA LEU A 89 -3.89 -9.95 -11.43
C LEU A 89 -4.53 -10.00 -12.83
N PRO A 90 -3.97 -9.29 -13.81
CA PRO A 90 -4.47 -9.37 -15.18
C PRO A 90 -4.26 -10.78 -15.77
N PRO A 91 -5.05 -11.17 -16.77
CA PRO A 91 -4.89 -12.46 -17.46
C PRO A 91 -3.48 -12.65 -18.00
N GLY A 92 -2.92 -13.84 -17.82
CA GLY A 92 -1.57 -14.18 -18.26
C GLY A 92 -0.46 -13.75 -17.29
N ILE A 93 -0.81 -13.04 -16.22
CA ILE A 93 0.12 -12.64 -15.16
C ILE A 93 -0.06 -13.54 -13.94
N GLY A 94 1.04 -14.03 -13.39
CA GLY A 94 1.03 -14.95 -12.26
C GLY A 94 1.55 -16.34 -12.63
N GLY A 95 1.11 -17.37 -11.93
CA GLY A 95 1.55 -18.74 -12.14
C GLY A 95 2.88 -19.05 -11.46
N ALA A 96 3.59 -20.08 -11.95
CA ALA A 96 4.85 -20.58 -11.36
C ALA A 96 6.09 -19.73 -11.66
N SER A 97 5.92 -18.54 -12.24
CA SER A 97 7.04 -17.64 -12.53
C SER A 97 7.71 -17.15 -11.25
N ARG A 98 9.04 -17.09 -11.27
CA ARG A 98 9.82 -16.46 -10.18
C ARG A 98 9.54 -14.96 -10.05
N ASP A 99 9.14 -14.31 -11.13
CA ASP A 99 8.71 -12.91 -11.18
C ASP A 99 7.41 -12.80 -11.98
N PRO A 100 6.26 -12.80 -11.30
CA PRO A 100 4.97 -12.78 -11.97
C PRO A 100 4.66 -11.42 -12.62
N TYR A 101 5.34 -10.34 -12.22
CA TYR A 101 5.04 -8.98 -12.69
C TYR A 101 5.91 -8.54 -13.87
N ALA A 102 7.05 -9.20 -14.14
CA ALA A 102 7.94 -8.84 -15.23
C ALA A 102 7.25 -8.67 -16.60
N PRO A 103 6.25 -9.49 -17.00
CA PRO A 103 5.52 -9.29 -18.25
C PRO A 103 4.44 -8.22 -18.19
N PHE A 104 4.17 -7.62 -17.03
CA PHE A 104 3.10 -6.62 -16.87
C PHE A 104 3.64 -5.21 -17.10
N THR A 105 3.96 -4.91 -18.35
CA THR A 105 4.44 -3.59 -18.81
C THR A 105 3.27 -2.62 -19.05
N ASP A 106 3.60 -1.35 -19.29
CA ASP A 106 2.60 -0.32 -19.63
C ASP A 106 1.90 -0.63 -20.97
N GLU A 107 2.63 -1.24 -21.94
CA GLU A 107 2.06 -1.70 -23.19
C GLU A 107 1.08 -2.86 -22.96
N ALA A 108 1.42 -3.80 -22.08
CA ALA A 108 0.53 -4.90 -21.72
C ALA A 108 -0.75 -4.37 -21.08
N LEU A 109 -0.65 -3.40 -20.14
CA LEU A 109 -1.81 -2.73 -19.56
C LEU A 109 -2.66 -2.05 -20.65
N THR A 110 -2.04 -1.22 -21.50
CA THR A 110 -2.72 -0.49 -22.58
C THR A 110 -3.50 -1.44 -23.48
N GLY A 111 -2.93 -2.59 -23.83
CA GLY A 111 -3.60 -3.62 -24.64
C GLY A 111 -4.81 -4.28 -23.96
N MET A 112 -4.96 -4.14 -22.64
CA MET A 112 -6.08 -4.68 -21.86
C MET A 112 -7.23 -3.68 -21.68
N LEU A 113 -6.94 -2.36 -21.70
CA LEU A 113 -7.94 -1.32 -21.45
C LEU A 113 -9.21 -1.42 -22.30
N PRO A 114 -9.15 -1.69 -23.63
CA PRO A 114 -10.35 -1.80 -24.46
C PRO A 114 -11.28 -2.98 -24.09
N ARG A 115 -10.86 -3.85 -23.17
CA ARG A 115 -11.58 -5.08 -22.79
C ARG A 115 -11.87 -5.14 -21.28
N LEU A 116 -11.78 -4.03 -20.55
CA LEU A 116 -11.99 -4.03 -19.10
C LEU A 116 -13.35 -4.58 -18.69
N ASP A 117 -14.38 -4.31 -19.47
CA ASP A 117 -15.75 -4.85 -19.32
C ASP A 117 -15.77 -6.38 -19.32
N ARG A 118 -14.99 -7.01 -20.20
CA ARG A 118 -14.89 -8.48 -20.33
C ARG A 118 -13.95 -9.11 -19.32
N LEU A 119 -13.05 -8.33 -18.74
CA LEU A 119 -12.08 -8.77 -17.72
C LEU A 119 -12.67 -8.70 -16.31
N ALA A 120 -13.73 -7.92 -16.10
CA ALA A 120 -14.44 -7.85 -14.84
C ALA A 120 -15.24 -9.14 -14.60
N ALA A 121 -14.97 -9.81 -13.46
CA ALA A 121 -15.70 -11.02 -13.06
C ALA A 121 -17.09 -10.73 -12.51
N HIS A 122 -17.33 -9.50 -12.07
CA HIS A 122 -18.59 -9.04 -11.47
C HIS A 122 -18.89 -7.60 -11.92
N PRO A 123 -20.15 -7.17 -11.94
CA PRO A 123 -20.51 -5.78 -12.17
C PRO A 123 -19.82 -4.86 -11.15
N PRO A 124 -19.33 -3.68 -11.56
CA PRO A 124 -18.71 -2.71 -10.66
C PRO A 124 -19.65 -2.31 -9.51
N GLY A 125 -19.09 -2.06 -8.33
CA GLY A 125 -19.82 -1.64 -7.12
C GLY A 125 -20.54 -2.76 -6.36
N ARG A 126 -20.51 -4.01 -6.82
CA ARG A 126 -21.28 -5.11 -6.21
C ARG A 126 -20.51 -5.94 -5.19
N HIS A 127 -19.23 -6.16 -5.44
CA HIS A 127 -18.41 -7.04 -4.60
C HIS A 127 -17.02 -6.44 -4.40
N THR A 128 -16.51 -6.52 -3.19
CA THR A 128 -15.12 -6.14 -2.88
C THR A 128 -14.21 -7.32 -3.19
N ALA A 129 -13.28 -7.13 -4.13
CA ALA A 129 -12.27 -8.11 -4.51
C ALA A 129 -10.92 -7.41 -4.71
N TYR A 130 -9.96 -7.69 -3.84
CA TYR A 130 -8.65 -7.06 -3.89
C TYR A 130 -7.98 -7.22 -5.26
N SER A 131 -7.63 -6.09 -5.89
CA SER A 131 -7.11 -6.06 -7.26
C SER A 131 -5.87 -5.17 -7.39
N ASN A 132 -4.72 -5.79 -7.70
CA ASN A 132 -3.52 -5.08 -8.15
C ASN A 132 -3.72 -4.53 -9.57
N PHE A 133 -4.46 -5.27 -10.40
CA PHE A 133 -4.82 -4.82 -11.74
C PHE A 133 -5.68 -3.55 -11.69
N GLY A 134 -6.67 -3.50 -10.79
CA GLY A 134 -7.47 -2.28 -10.60
C GLY A 134 -6.61 -1.07 -10.24
N TYR A 135 -5.61 -1.23 -9.37
CA TYR A 135 -4.68 -0.14 -9.02
C TYR A 135 -3.71 0.23 -10.13
N ALA A 136 -3.34 -0.70 -11.00
CA ALA A 136 -2.59 -0.39 -12.22
C ALA A 136 -3.42 0.52 -13.16
N VAL A 137 -4.69 0.17 -13.37
CA VAL A 137 -5.65 0.99 -14.15
C VAL A 137 -5.85 2.36 -13.49
N LEU A 138 -6.02 2.41 -12.17
CA LEU A 138 -6.14 3.67 -11.42
C LEU A 138 -4.90 4.55 -11.61
N GLY A 139 -3.71 3.99 -11.44
CA GLY A 139 -2.46 4.74 -11.63
C GLY A 139 -2.32 5.32 -13.04
N ALA A 140 -2.67 4.55 -14.07
CA ALA A 140 -2.69 5.02 -15.45
C ALA A 140 -3.69 6.18 -15.66
N ALA A 141 -4.90 6.09 -15.06
CA ALA A 141 -5.89 7.17 -15.11
C ALA A 141 -5.40 8.44 -14.41
N LEU A 142 -4.74 8.32 -13.24
CA LEU A 142 -4.16 9.46 -12.54
C LEU A 142 -3.04 10.12 -13.35
N VAL A 143 -2.18 9.33 -14.01
CA VAL A 143 -1.12 9.83 -14.91
C VAL A 143 -1.74 10.60 -16.07
N ALA A 144 -2.79 10.05 -16.69
CA ALA A 144 -3.48 10.72 -17.80
C ALA A 144 -4.14 12.03 -17.36
N ALA A 145 -4.82 12.04 -16.21
CA ALA A 145 -5.47 13.24 -15.67
C ALA A 145 -4.46 14.32 -15.24
N ALA A 146 -3.33 13.92 -14.68
CA ALA A 146 -2.28 14.85 -14.24
C ALA A 146 -1.40 15.36 -15.39
N GLY A 147 -1.31 14.63 -16.51
CA GLY A 147 -0.35 14.89 -17.58
C GLY A 147 1.12 14.78 -17.12
N ARG A 148 1.40 13.98 -16.08
CA ARG A 148 2.72 13.84 -15.43
C ARG A 148 2.98 12.39 -15.08
N ALA A 149 4.27 12.02 -14.96
CA ALA A 149 4.68 10.71 -14.50
C ALA A 149 4.14 10.41 -13.08
N TYR A 150 3.89 9.14 -12.79
CA TYR A 150 3.31 8.69 -11.53
C TYR A 150 4.08 9.18 -10.29
N GLY A 151 5.42 9.13 -10.31
CA GLY A 151 6.23 9.64 -9.19
C GLY A 151 6.10 11.15 -8.98
N GLU A 152 5.94 11.93 -10.06
CA GLU A 152 5.78 13.38 -10.00
C GLU A 152 4.40 13.79 -9.47
N LEU A 153 3.33 13.11 -9.90
CA LEU A 153 2.00 13.38 -9.36
C LEU A 153 1.90 13.03 -7.88
N LEU A 154 2.49 11.90 -7.45
CA LEU A 154 2.55 11.56 -6.03
C LEU A 154 3.33 12.61 -5.24
N ARG A 155 4.49 13.02 -5.76
CA ARG A 155 5.31 14.03 -5.13
C ARG A 155 4.51 15.31 -4.89
N ALA A 156 3.84 15.83 -5.93
CA ALA A 156 3.10 17.09 -5.85
C ALA A 156 1.86 17.03 -4.94
N HIS A 157 1.07 15.96 -5.04
CA HIS A 157 -0.23 15.90 -4.37
C HIS A 157 -0.19 15.23 -2.99
N VAL A 158 0.86 14.45 -2.68
CA VAL A 158 0.93 13.65 -1.44
C VAL A 158 2.23 13.89 -0.68
N LEU A 159 3.40 13.70 -1.33
CA LEU A 159 4.66 13.58 -0.61
C LEU A 159 5.22 14.93 -0.14
N GLU A 160 5.17 15.98 -0.96
CA GLU A 160 5.56 17.34 -0.58
C GLU A 160 4.66 17.90 0.52
N PRO A 161 3.32 17.81 0.41
CA PRO A 161 2.44 18.25 1.50
C PRO A 161 2.63 17.51 2.82
N LEU A 162 3.11 16.24 2.79
CA LEU A 162 3.46 15.48 3.98
C LEU A 162 4.90 15.71 4.46
N GLY A 163 5.75 16.38 3.66
CA GLY A 163 7.15 16.63 3.98
C GLY A 163 8.06 15.41 3.83
N VAL A 164 7.69 14.44 2.99
CA VAL A 164 8.44 13.17 2.80
C VAL A 164 8.92 12.93 1.36
N ALA A 165 8.90 13.95 0.52
CA ALA A 165 9.20 13.85 -0.92
C ALA A 165 10.60 13.29 -1.25
N GLY A 166 11.58 13.46 -0.35
CA GLY A 166 12.94 12.91 -0.52
C GLY A 166 13.12 11.46 -0.03
N GLU A 167 12.10 10.88 0.61
CA GLU A 167 12.21 9.61 1.31
C GLU A 167 11.17 8.57 0.86
N VAL A 168 10.36 8.89 -0.14
CA VAL A 168 9.46 7.98 -0.86
C VAL A 168 9.73 8.12 -2.35
N THR A 169 9.94 7.01 -3.06
CA THR A 169 10.38 7.04 -4.46
C THR A 169 9.93 5.81 -5.24
N VAL A 170 9.93 5.91 -6.55
CA VAL A 170 9.76 4.79 -7.49
C VAL A 170 11.04 3.97 -7.63
N ALA A 171 12.21 4.61 -7.46
CA ALA A 171 13.51 3.96 -7.53
C ALA A 171 14.46 4.58 -6.48
N PRO A 172 14.99 3.79 -5.54
CA PRO A 172 15.88 4.31 -4.51
C PRO A 172 17.25 4.70 -5.12
N PRO A 173 17.90 5.76 -4.59
CA PRO A 173 19.26 6.09 -4.97
C PRO A 173 20.23 4.92 -4.74
N ALA A 174 21.26 4.83 -5.58
CA ALA A 174 22.27 3.78 -5.46
C ALA A 174 22.88 3.74 -4.05
N GLY A 175 23.00 2.55 -3.49
CA GLY A 175 23.56 2.34 -2.14
C GLY A 175 22.65 2.76 -0.98
N ARG A 176 21.46 3.31 -1.23
CA ARG A 176 20.52 3.77 -0.21
C ARG A 176 19.35 2.81 0.06
N SER A 177 19.37 1.60 -0.50
CA SER A 177 18.31 0.61 -0.29
C SER A 177 18.76 -0.55 0.59
N LEU A 178 17.86 -0.99 1.46
CA LEU A 178 18.01 -2.20 2.25
C LEU A 178 17.16 -3.32 1.64
N ARG A 179 17.80 -4.44 1.29
CA ARG A 179 17.16 -5.59 0.64
C ARG A 179 17.46 -6.86 1.43
N ALA A 180 16.57 -7.82 1.34
CA ALA A 180 16.77 -9.13 1.93
C ALA A 180 18.02 -9.81 1.36
N ARG A 181 18.76 -10.49 2.23
CA ARG A 181 19.99 -11.21 1.88
C ARG A 181 19.80 -12.72 2.05
N GLY A 182 20.33 -13.46 1.11
CA GLY A 182 20.39 -14.91 1.16
C GLY A 182 21.45 -15.44 2.14
N ARG A 183 21.55 -16.76 2.21
CA ARG A 183 22.42 -17.48 3.16
C ARG A 183 23.90 -17.04 3.12
N PHE A 184 24.38 -16.61 1.95
CA PHE A 184 25.78 -16.21 1.75
C PHE A 184 25.95 -14.69 1.62
N GLY A 185 25.02 -13.91 2.18
CA GLY A 185 25.06 -12.43 2.16
C GLY A 185 24.71 -11.78 0.82
N ARG A 186 24.43 -12.55 -0.25
CA ARG A 186 24.03 -12.01 -1.56
C ARG A 186 22.62 -11.41 -1.47
N THR A 187 22.45 -10.25 -2.06
CA THR A 187 21.12 -9.63 -2.20
C THR A 187 20.20 -10.54 -3.00
N LEU A 188 18.99 -10.75 -2.49
CA LEU A 188 17.96 -11.52 -3.18
C LEU A 188 17.26 -10.65 -4.23
N ALA A 189 16.96 -11.24 -5.39
CA ALA A 189 16.20 -10.56 -6.43
C ALA A 189 14.73 -10.40 -6.00
N GLY A 190 14.24 -9.16 -6.02
CA GLY A 190 12.82 -8.82 -5.84
C GLY A 190 11.96 -9.21 -7.03
N TRP A 191 10.71 -8.77 -7.01
CA TRP A 191 9.84 -8.74 -8.19
C TRP A 191 10.07 -7.45 -8.97
N THR A 192 9.80 -7.46 -10.29
CA THR A 192 9.75 -6.27 -11.15
C THR A 192 8.46 -5.51 -10.87
N MET A 193 8.56 -4.44 -10.09
CA MET A 193 7.40 -3.68 -9.61
C MET A 193 7.33 -2.26 -10.16
N ASP A 194 8.17 -1.94 -11.14
CA ASP A 194 8.35 -0.61 -11.76
C ASP A 194 7.59 -0.43 -13.09
N GLY A 195 6.92 -1.47 -13.60
CA GLY A 195 5.99 -1.40 -14.73
C GLY A 195 4.58 -0.97 -14.32
N ALA A 196 3.57 -1.40 -15.09
CA ALA A 196 2.16 -1.05 -14.86
C ALA A 196 1.64 -1.35 -13.43
N VAL A 197 2.26 -2.26 -12.70
CA VAL A 197 1.92 -2.60 -11.32
C VAL A 197 2.44 -1.59 -10.28
N LEU A 198 3.29 -0.64 -10.68
CA LEU A 198 3.91 0.34 -9.77
C LEU A 198 2.89 1.01 -8.83
N PRO A 199 1.71 1.51 -9.29
CA PRO A 199 0.72 2.14 -8.42
C PRO A 199 0.06 1.19 -7.42
N ALA A 200 0.22 -0.12 -7.60
CA ALA A 200 -0.33 -1.16 -6.73
C ALA A 200 0.67 -1.63 -5.66
N GLY A 201 2.00 -1.44 -5.86
CA GLY A 201 2.94 -2.05 -4.92
C GLY A 201 4.42 -1.75 -5.15
N GLY A 202 4.78 -0.87 -6.08
CA GLY A 202 6.16 -0.68 -6.53
C GLY A 202 6.95 0.42 -5.84
N LEU A 203 6.38 1.15 -4.88
CA LEU A 203 7.10 2.22 -4.20
C LEU A 203 8.13 1.69 -3.18
N TRP A 204 9.15 2.49 -3.00
CA TRP A 204 10.17 2.40 -1.96
C TRP A 204 10.04 3.57 -1.01
N ALA A 205 10.22 3.34 0.27
CA ALA A 205 10.25 4.41 1.27
C ALA A 205 11.21 4.09 2.40
N THR A 206 11.68 5.10 3.10
CA THR A 206 12.32 4.86 4.40
C THR A 206 11.23 4.56 5.44
N PRO A 207 11.45 3.65 6.38
CA PRO A 207 10.52 3.43 7.49
C PRO A 207 10.16 4.71 8.25
N ARG A 208 11.10 5.65 8.39
CA ARG A 208 10.84 6.96 9.03
C ARG A 208 9.79 7.77 8.24
N ALA A 209 9.94 7.84 6.93
CA ALA A 209 8.96 8.52 6.08
C ALA A 209 7.59 7.85 6.13
N LEU A 210 7.54 6.50 6.15
CA LEU A 210 6.27 5.78 6.32
C LEU A 210 5.60 6.09 7.66
N ALA A 211 6.36 6.21 8.74
CA ALA A 211 5.84 6.64 10.04
C ALA A 211 5.20 8.03 9.94
N SER A 212 5.87 8.98 9.26
CA SER A 212 5.34 10.33 9.00
C SER A 212 4.09 10.30 8.12
N VAL A 213 4.04 9.39 7.11
CA VAL A 213 2.85 9.16 6.29
C VAL A 213 1.67 8.68 7.14
N VAL A 214 1.90 7.68 8.00
CA VAL A 214 0.85 7.14 8.89
C VAL A 214 0.33 8.21 9.84
N SER A 215 1.23 8.91 10.55
CA SER A 215 0.85 10.01 11.45
C SER A 215 0.12 11.11 10.70
N GLY A 216 0.70 11.60 9.61
CA GLY A 216 0.16 12.71 8.83
C GLY A 216 -1.19 12.43 8.19
N LEU A 217 -1.43 11.20 7.72
CA LEU A 217 -2.69 10.83 7.06
C LEU A 217 -3.77 10.38 8.06
N LEU A 218 -3.42 9.60 9.08
CA LEU A 218 -4.40 8.92 9.92
C LEU A 218 -4.65 9.64 11.24
N VAL A 219 -3.65 10.33 11.80
CA VAL A 219 -3.73 10.99 13.11
C VAL A 219 -3.93 12.49 12.93
N GLU A 220 -2.99 13.15 12.27
CA GLU A 220 -2.99 14.61 12.08
C GLU A 220 -3.95 15.09 10.98
N ARG A 221 -4.37 14.18 10.10
CA ARG A 221 -5.28 14.45 8.96
C ARG A 221 -4.81 15.61 8.08
N ARG A 222 -3.53 15.74 7.87
CA ARG A 222 -2.90 16.84 7.13
C ARG A 222 -3.41 16.99 5.69
N LEU A 223 -3.90 15.90 5.09
CA LEU A 223 -4.47 15.91 3.75
C LEU A 223 -6.00 15.70 3.73
N GLY A 224 -6.66 15.94 4.85
CA GLY A 224 -8.09 15.72 5.03
C GLY A 224 -8.43 14.28 5.46
N GLU A 225 -9.66 13.85 5.18
CA GLU A 225 -10.10 12.50 5.55
C GLU A 225 -9.28 11.43 4.82
N PRO A 226 -8.89 10.36 5.52
CA PRO A 226 -8.14 9.27 4.92
C PRO A 226 -8.91 8.63 3.76
N ALA A 227 -8.21 8.39 2.65
CA ALA A 227 -8.78 7.68 1.52
C ALA A 227 -9.29 6.28 1.91
N THR A 228 -10.33 5.80 1.25
CA THR A 228 -10.90 4.46 1.46
C THR A 228 -9.97 3.32 1.05
N ALA A 229 -8.82 3.64 0.49
CA ALA A 229 -7.69 2.71 0.31
C ALA A 229 -7.17 2.10 1.63
N TRP A 230 -7.36 2.77 2.76
CA TRP A 230 -7.09 2.19 4.08
C TRP A 230 -8.20 1.19 4.46
N GLN A 231 -7.79 0.01 4.92
CA GLN A 231 -8.72 -0.94 5.52
C GLN A 231 -9.23 -0.40 6.85
N ARG A 232 -10.49 -0.72 7.18
CA ARG A 232 -11.14 -0.24 8.39
C ARG A 232 -11.80 -1.39 9.15
N ALA A 233 -11.57 -1.46 10.45
CA ALA A 233 -12.37 -2.26 11.36
C ALA A 233 -12.54 -1.47 12.67
N ASP A 234 -13.78 -1.19 13.05
CA ASP A 234 -14.11 -0.35 14.19
C ASP A 234 -13.30 0.97 14.17
N ARG A 235 -12.45 1.17 15.16
CA ARG A 235 -11.60 2.36 15.32
C ARG A 235 -10.20 2.20 14.75
N LEU A 236 -9.95 1.14 14.01
CA LEU A 236 -8.67 0.87 13.38
C LEU A 236 -8.70 1.22 11.90
N LEU A 237 -7.69 1.93 11.45
CA LEU A 237 -7.34 2.11 10.05
C LEU A 237 -5.97 1.49 9.84
N TRP A 238 -5.85 0.58 8.88
CA TRP A 238 -4.55 -0.04 8.58
C TRP A 238 -4.43 -0.44 7.13
N HIS A 239 -3.22 -0.69 6.71
CA HIS A 239 -2.93 -1.42 5.47
C HIS A 239 -1.65 -2.24 5.67
N ASN A 240 -1.58 -3.38 5.00
CA ASN A 240 -0.38 -4.19 4.94
C ASN A 240 0.23 -4.18 3.53
N GLY A 241 1.51 -4.54 3.43
CA GLY A 241 2.23 -4.65 2.18
C GLY A 241 3.14 -5.87 2.20
N ALA A 242 3.22 -6.54 1.07
CA ALA A 242 4.19 -7.61 0.87
C ALA A 242 4.77 -7.55 -0.53
N THR A 243 6.06 -7.83 -0.63
CA THR A 243 6.78 -8.14 -1.86
C THR A 243 7.37 -9.54 -1.74
N ARG A 244 8.21 -9.92 -2.67
CA ARG A 244 8.84 -11.25 -2.62
C ARG A 244 9.63 -11.50 -1.33
N HIS A 245 10.26 -10.47 -0.79
CA HIS A 245 11.20 -10.59 0.34
C HIS A 245 11.04 -9.51 1.40
N ALA A 246 10.01 -8.70 1.33
CA ALA A 246 9.71 -7.69 2.33
C ALA A 246 8.23 -7.74 2.72
N SER A 247 7.93 -7.35 3.95
CA SER A 247 6.57 -7.15 4.42
C SER A 247 6.49 -5.95 5.34
N ALA A 248 5.36 -5.24 5.26
CA ALA A 248 5.09 -4.06 6.07
C ALA A 248 3.66 -4.08 6.60
N PHE A 249 3.46 -3.50 7.75
CA PHE A 249 2.15 -3.21 8.33
C PHE A 249 2.18 -1.77 8.85
N ALA A 250 1.18 -1.00 8.50
CA ALA A 250 1.02 0.38 8.96
C ALA A 250 -0.42 0.62 9.36
N GLY A 251 -0.66 1.29 10.49
CA GLY A 251 -2.00 1.59 10.93
C GLY A 251 -2.06 2.50 12.14
N ALA A 252 -3.25 3.01 12.41
CA ALA A 252 -3.54 3.88 13.54
C ALA A 252 -4.90 3.59 14.15
N ARG A 253 -5.05 3.96 15.42
CA ARG A 253 -6.32 4.06 16.12
C ARG A 253 -6.89 5.46 15.94
N THR A 254 -8.14 5.54 15.52
CA THR A 254 -8.82 6.83 15.29
C THR A 254 -9.30 7.51 16.58
N ASP A 255 -9.35 6.77 17.68
CA ASP A 255 -9.81 7.23 19.00
C ASP A 255 -8.67 7.74 19.89
N SER A 256 -7.49 7.12 19.86
CA SER A 256 -6.35 7.53 20.69
C SER A 256 -5.26 8.27 19.92
N GLY A 257 -5.23 8.15 18.59
CA GLY A 257 -4.13 8.65 17.78
C GLY A 257 -2.86 7.79 17.85
N ASP A 258 -2.92 6.63 18.51
CA ASP A 258 -1.82 5.67 18.49
C ASP A 258 -1.64 5.11 17.08
N TRP A 259 -0.38 4.98 16.67
CA TRP A 259 -0.04 4.38 15.37
C TRP A 259 1.14 3.42 15.49
N VAL A 260 1.26 2.55 14.53
CA VAL A 260 2.38 1.62 14.38
C VAL A 260 2.79 1.48 12.93
N LEU A 261 4.11 1.39 12.73
CA LEU A 261 4.71 0.89 11.50
C LEU A 261 5.60 -0.30 11.85
N VAL A 262 5.40 -1.42 11.17
CA VAL A 262 6.28 -2.60 11.22
C VAL A 262 6.78 -2.88 9.82
N HIS A 263 8.08 -3.10 9.66
CA HIS A 263 8.69 -3.55 8.41
C HIS A 263 9.66 -4.70 8.66
N ARG A 264 9.62 -5.73 7.81
CA ARG A 264 10.53 -6.89 7.84
C ARG A 264 11.13 -7.20 6.48
N LEU A 265 12.37 -7.69 6.49
CA LEU A 265 13.02 -8.25 5.30
C LEU A 265 13.15 -9.76 5.45
N GLY A 266 12.35 -10.50 4.69
CA GLY A 266 12.21 -11.94 4.83
C GLY A 266 11.17 -12.33 5.90
N GLY A 267 11.09 -13.62 6.18
CA GLY A 267 10.04 -14.17 7.05
C GLY A 267 8.69 -14.29 6.34
N ARG A 268 7.66 -14.52 7.11
CA ARG A 268 6.28 -14.65 6.61
C ARG A 268 5.55 -13.31 6.77
N PRO A 269 4.87 -12.80 5.74
CA PRO A 269 4.11 -11.55 5.84
C PRO A 269 3.10 -11.55 7.00
N GLU A 270 2.46 -12.70 7.26
CA GLU A 270 1.48 -12.85 8.33
C GLU A 270 2.07 -12.61 9.73
N ASP A 271 3.38 -12.82 9.92
CA ASP A 271 4.04 -12.51 11.19
C ASP A 271 4.21 -10.99 11.39
N THR A 272 4.35 -10.25 10.29
CA THR A 272 4.37 -8.77 10.30
C THR A 272 3.00 -8.23 10.62
N ASP A 273 1.96 -8.77 10.00
CA ASP A 273 0.57 -8.37 10.23
C ASP A 273 0.15 -8.66 11.68
N ARG A 274 0.47 -9.85 12.21
CA ARG A 274 0.19 -10.21 13.60
C ARG A 274 0.88 -9.28 14.60
N LEU A 275 2.16 -8.96 14.36
CA LEU A 275 2.90 -8.04 15.23
C LEU A 275 2.29 -6.64 15.19
N GLY A 276 2.00 -6.12 14.00
CA GLY A 276 1.41 -4.79 13.83
C GLY A 276 0.03 -4.68 14.50
N ALA A 277 -0.83 -5.65 14.27
CA ALA A 277 -2.16 -5.71 14.89
C ALA A 277 -2.07 -5.80 16.43
N ALA A 278 -1.20 -6.68 16.96
CA ALA A 278 -1.00 -6.80 18.40
C ALA A 278 -0.56 -5.46 19.02
N LEU A 279 0.43 -4.79 18.42
CA LEU A 279 0.96 -3.51 18.92
C LEU A 279 -0.08 -2.38 18.88
N LEU A 280 -1.04 -2.40 17.94
CA LEU A 280 -2.16 -1.45 17.92
C LEU A 280 -3.23 -1.74 18.99
N THR A 281 -3.34 -3.00 19.42
CA THR A 281 -4.35 -3.43 20.41
C THR A 281 -3.82 -3.46 21.83
N GLU A 282 -2.51 -3.56 22.05
CA GLU A 282 -1.87 -3.59 23.38
C GLU A 282 -2.12 -2.34 24.24
N ASN A 283 -2.43 -1.20 23.64
CA ASN A 283 -2.68 0.06 24.34
C ASN A 283 -4.15 0.24 24.79
N ARG A 284 -4.91 -0.84 25.00
CA ARG A 284 -6.18 -0.73 25.73
C ARG A 284 -5.88 -0.33 27.16
N SER A 285 -6.20 0.93 27.54
CA SER A 285 -6.25 1.31 28.94
C SER A 285 -7.27 0.44 29.67
N PRO A 286 -6.97 -0.06 30.89
CA PRO A 286 -7.89 -0.87 31.68
C PRO A 286 -9.25 -0.19 32.00
N ALA A 287 -9.39 1.11 31.69
CA ALA A 287 -10.59 1.89 31.94
C ALA A 287 -11.77 1.58 31.00
N GLU A 288 -11.55 0.85 29.87
CA GLU A 288 -12.64 0.51 28.92
C GLU A 288 -13.27 -0.87 29.15
N GLU A 289 -12.79 -1.65 30.13
CA GLU A 289 -13.35 -2.96 30.50
C GLU A 289 -14.35 -2.89 31.69
N ALA A 290 -14.78 -1.71 32.10
CA ALA A 290 -15.85 -1.63 33.11
C ALA A 290 -17.19 -2.01 32.48
N PRO A 291 -17.84 -3.11 32.88
CA PRO A 291 -19.12 -3.48 32.36
C PRO A 291 -20.17 -2.44 32.80
N PRO A 292 -21.14 -2.09 31.96
CA PRO A 292 -22.28 -1.29 32.38
C PRO A 292 -23.27 -2.15 33.15
N TYR A 293 -22.97 -2.46 34.38
CA TYR A 293 -23.96 -3.00 35.31
C TYR A 293 -23.65 -2.58 36.73
N GLY A 294 -24.33 -1.58 37.19
CA GLY A 294 -24.58 -1.23 38.59
C GLY A 294 -26.06 -1.18 38.75
N ASP A 295 -26.63 -2.30 39.28
CA ASP A 295 -27.99 -2.34 39.83
C ASP A 295 -28.27 -1.16 40.75
N ARG A 296 -29.39 -0.48 40.51
CA ARG A 296 -30.51 -0.31 41.49
C ARG A 296 -31.70 0.34 40.80
#